data_ebb32a26b4076458852304663e535aa8
#
_entry.id   ebb32a26b4076458852304663e535aa8
#
_cell.length_a   1.000
_cell.length_b   1.000
_cell.length_c   1.000
_cell.angle_alpha   90.00
_cell.angle_beta   90.00
_cell.angle_gamma   90.00
#
_symmetry.space_group_name_H-M   'P 1'
#
loop_
_entity.id
_entity.type
_entity.pdbx_description
1 polymer ?
#
loop_
_entity_poly.entity_id
_entity_poly.type
_entity_poly.pdbx_seq_one_letter_code
_entity_poly.pdbx_strand_id
1 'polypeptide(L)'
;MRRAVRVDPGGILPEEYFATRYATLRKPLGFPLGSERIVDDYDAVHAWVEAEGGIVAVGRAHLIPSDSDGSAADHAGPNAATCPAFDPLNGMDGFPNPESLRPAFQIRQMGTLEQWRRKGCAGDVLTQLERGASEVWGCASGWLQARIDAIPFYKQMGWKTFGGTYDVAGIGDHVSMYKFEFSN
;
A
#
# COMPACT_ATOMS: atom_id res chain seq x y z
N MET A 1 -8.76 7.41 -22.57
CA MET A 1 -7.41 7.83 -22.13
C MET A 1 -7.29 7.56 -20.65
N ARG A 2 -6.14 7.10 -20.14
CA ARG A 2 -5.90 6.77 -18.72
C ARG A 2 -4.96 7.81 -18.13
N ARG A 3 -5.24 8.31 -16.92
CA ARG A 3 -4.42 9.30 -16.22
C ARG A 3 -4.17 8.85 -14.78
N ALA A 4 -2.92 8.75 -14.38
CA ALA A 4 -2.56 8.59 -12.99
C ALA A 4 -2.50 9.95 -12.28
N VAL A 5 -3.04 10.01 -11.07
CA VAL A 5 -3.09 11.20 -10.22
C VAL A 5 -2.49 10.84 -8.86
N ARG A 6 -1.74 11.77 -8.28
CA ARG A 6 -1.20 11.67 -6.92
C ARG A 6 -1.66 12.87 -6.11
N VAL A 7 -1.91 12.62 -4.84
CA VAL A 7 -2.16 13.65 -3.81
C VAL A 7 -1.24 13.37 -2.63
N ASP A 8 -0.49 14.39 -2.25
CA ASP A 8 0.45 14.35 -1.13
C ASP A 8 -0.28 14.60 0.21
N PRO A 9 0.33 14.32 1.37
CA PRO A 9 -0.28 14.52 2.69
C PRO A 9 -0.92 15.90 2.84
N GLY A 10 -2.09 15.95 3.48
CA GLY A 10 -2.88 17.17 3.64
C GLY A 10 -3.76 17.53 2.44
N GLY A 11 -3.65 16.82 1.32
CA GLY A 11 -4.46 17.08 0.14
C GLY A 11 -5.89 16.54 0.23
N ILE A 12 -6.76 17.07 -0.61
CA ILE A 12 -8.19 16.70 -0.63
C ILE A 12 -8.40 15.52 -1.58
N LEU A 13 -9.04 14.47 -1.08
CA LEU A 13 -9.42 13.30 -1.86
C LEU A 13 -10.86 13.43 -2.37
N PRO A 14 -11.12 13.10 -3.65
CA PRO A 14 -12.47 13.12 -4.18
C PRO A 14 -13.32 11.97 -3.60
N GLU A 15 -14.63 12.17 -3.49
CA GLU A 15 -15.56 11.15 -3.01
C GLU A 15 -15.47 9.83 -3.81
N GLU A 16 -15.21 9.94 -5.10
CA GLU A 16 -15.08 8.79 -5.98
C GLU A 16 -13.86 7.91 -5.66
N TYR A 17 -12.77 8.50 -5.10
CA TYR A 17 -11.64 7.75 -4.58
C TYR A 17 -12.09 6.79 -3.46
N PHE A 18 -12.87 7.30 -2.52
CA PHE A 18 -13.41 6.49 -1.42
C PHE A 18 -14.41 5.44 -1.92
N ALA A 19 -15.29 5.82 -2.85
CA ALA A 19 -16.22 4.87 -3.46
C ALA A 19 -15.50 3.70 -4.14
N THR A 20 -14.41 3.98 -4.87
CA THR A 20 -13.60 2.93 -5.51
C THR A 20 -12.84 2.09 -4.48
N ARG A 21 -12.31 2.69 -3.41
CA ARG A 21 -11.69 1.97 -2.29
C ARG A 21 -12.70 1.04 -1.63
N TYR A 22 -13.90 1.51 -1.32
CA TYR A 22 -14.96 0.68 -0.77
C TYR A 22 -15.30 -0.49 -1.68
N ALA A 23 -15.60 -0.22 -2.94
CA ALA A 23 -16.01 -1.24 -3.91
C ALA A 23 -14.97 -2.35 -4.10
N THR A 24 -13.67 -2.02 -4.03
CA THR A 24 -12.57 -2.95 -4.31
C THR A 24 -12.04 -3.68 -3.06
N LEU A 25 -12.10 -3.06 -1.88
CA LEU A 25 -11.37 -3.53 -0.70
C LEU A 25 -12.26 -3.78 0.52
N ARG A 26 -13.45 -3.19 0.60
CA ARG A 26 -14.31 -3.28 1.78
C ARG A 26 -15.56 -4.10 1.50
N LYS A 27 -16.29 -3.73 0.47
CA LYS A 27 -17.53 -4.43 0.07
C LYS A 27 -17.34 -5.93 -0.17
N PRO A 28 -16.29 -6.41 -0.86
CA PRO A 28 -16.08 -7.85 -1.07
C PRO A 28 -15.84 -8.65 0.22
N LEU A 29 -15.42 -7.98 1.30
CA LEU A 29 -15.15 -8.56 2.61
C LEU A 29 -16.32 -8.36 3.58
N GLY A 30 -17.44 -7.78 3.13
CA GLY A 30 -18.62 -7.53 3.97
C GLY A 30 -18.48 -6.39 4.98
N PHE A 31 -17.46 -5.52 4.85
CA PHE A 31 -17.33 -4.35 5.71
C PHE A 31 -18.41 -3.30 5.42
N PRO A 32 -18.87 -2.56 6.43
CA PRO A 32 -19.90 -1.53 6.25
C PRO A 32 -19.37 -0.35 5.43
N LEU A 33 -20.28 0.38 4.79
CA LEU A 33 -19.98 1.67 4.15
C LEU A 33 -19.45 2.65 5.20
N GLY A 34 -18.44 3.43 4.84
CA GLY A 34 -17.69 4.31 5.74
C GLY A 34 -16.37 3.70 6.23
N SER A 35 -16.23 2.36 6.19
CA SER A 35 -14.97 1.68 6.58
C SER A 35 -13.80 1.94 5.62
N GLU A 36 -14.06 2.50 4.48
CA GLU A 36 -13.04 2.93 3.51
C GLU A 36 -12.36 4.25 3.89
N ARG A 37 -12.92 5.02 4.83
CA ARG A 37 -12.34 6.26 5.34
C ARG A 37 -11.58 5.96 6.60
N ILE A 38 -10.32 6.29 6.63
CA ILE A 38 -9.40 5.91 7.69
C ILE A 38 -8.82 7.18 8.30
N VAL A 39 -8.66 7.19 9.61
CA VAL A 39 -8.27 8.37 10.38
C VAL A 39 -6.92 8.96 9.96
N ASP A 40 -6.01 8.11 9.48
CA ASP A 40 -4.68 8.48 9.01
C ASP A 40 -4.58 8.74 7.49
N ASP A 41 -5.72 8.85 6.78
CA ASP A 41 -5.73 9.23 5.37
C ASP A 41 -5.12 10.64 5.14
N TYR A 42 -5.25 11.54 6.12
CA TYR A 42 -4.71 12.90 5.99
C TYR A 42 -3.17 12.93 5.87
N ASP A 43 -2.49 12.00 6.52
CA ASP A 43 -1.01 11.95 6.58
C ASP A 43 -0.40 11.04 5.50
N ALA A 44 -1.23 10.47 4.62
CA ALA A 44 -0.80 9.53 3.60
C ALA A 44 -0.56 10.19 2.23
N VAL A 45 0.33 9.60 1.44
CA VAL A 45 0.36 9.83 -0.01
C VAL A 45 -0.70 8.94 -0.64
N HIS A 46 -1.55 9.53 -1.46
CA HIS A 46 -2.58 8.82 -2.21
C HIS A 46 -2.32 8.84 -3.70
N ALA A 47 -2.71 7.77 -4.38
CA ALA A 47 -2.71 7.74 -5.84
C ALA A 47 -3.92 6.99 -6.39
N TRP A 48 -4.35 7.39 -7.56
CA TRP A 48 -5.42 6.72 -8.30
C TRP A 48 -5.23 6.83 -9.81
N VAL A 49 -5.97 6.01 -10.53
CA VAL A 49 -6.07 6.09 -11.98
C VAL A 49 -7.48 6.45 -12.38
N GLU A 50 -7.60 7.49 -13.19
CA GLU A 50 -8.83 7.90 -13.87
C GLU A 50 -8.89 7.28 -15.26
N ALA A 51 -10.03 6.72 -15.61
CA ALA A 51 -10.33 6.21 -16.96
C ALA A 51 -11.84 6.22 -17.21
N GLU A 52 -12.24 6.50 -18.45
CA GLU A 52 -13.65 6.51 -18.87
C GLU A 52 -14.57 7.36 -17.97
N GLY A 53 -14.01 8.47 -17.43
CA GLY A 53 -14.77 9.41 -16.61
C GLY A 53 -14.91 9.04 -15.14
N GLY A 54 -14.16 8.02 -14.67
CA GLY A 54 -14.20 7.60 -13.27
C GLY A 54 -12.87 7.13 -12.72
N ILE A 55 -12.78 7.00 -11.39
CA ILE A 55 -11.63 6.42 -10.70
C ILE A 55 -11.74 4.90 -10.72
N VAL A 56 -10.73 4.23 -11.28
CA VAL A 56 -10.76 2.78 -11.55
C VAL A 56 -9.76 1.97 -10.73
N ALA A 57 -8.77 2.63 -10.15
CA ALA A 57 -7.80 2.01 -9.25
C ALA A 57 -7.34 3.04 -8.22
N VAL A 58 -7.06 2.59 -7.01
CA VAL A 58 -6.67 3.43 -5.87
C VAL A 58 -5.56 2.76 -5.07
N GLY A 59 -4.83 3.55 -4.28
CA GLY A 59 -3.85 3.08 -3.31
C GLY A 59 -3.36 4.21 -2.44
N ARG A 60 -2.69 3.85 -1.34
CA ARG A 60 -2.05 4.82 -0.45
C ARG A 60 -0.72 4.31 0.10
N ALA A 61 0.15 5.22 0.46
CA ALA A 61 1.40 4.96 1.15
C ALA A 61 1.45 5.77 2.45
N HIS A 62 1.99 5.16 3.49
CA HIS A 62 2.22 5.79 4.80
C HIS A 62 3.69 5.85 5.09
N LEU A 63 4.12 6.92 5.74
CA LEU A 63 5.43 6.94 6.38
C LEU A 63 5.45 5.92 7.53
N ILE A 64 6.49 5.11 7.60
CA ILE A 64 6.81 4.32 8.79
C ILE A 64 7.76 5.17 9.65
N PRO A 65 7.31 5.71 10.78
CA PRO A 65 8.15 6.50 11.66
C PRO A 65 9.37 5.72 12.17
N SER A 66 10.41 6.44 12.60
CA SER A 66 11.67 5.83 13.07
C SER A 66 11.49 4.95 14.31
N ASP A 67 10.45 5.21 15.10
CA ASP A 67 10.07 4.49 16.32
C ASP A 67 9.04 3.37 16.07
N SER A 68 8.64 3.13 14.81
CA SER A 68 7.70 2.09 14.41
C SER A 68 8.40 0.97 13.67
N ASP A 69 7.96 -0.26 13.92
CA ASP A 69 8.40 -1.46 13.19
C ASP A 69 7.51 -1.80 11.98
N GLY A 70 6.52 -0.93 11.65
CA GLY A 70 5.59 -1.14 10.55
C GLY A 70 4.49 -2.19 10.82
N SER A 71 4.38 -2.71 12.06
CA SER A 71 3.38 -3.72 12.43
C SER A 71 1.97 -3.14 12.67
N ALA A 72 1.80 -1.82 12.60
CA ALA A 72 0.51 -1.18 12.83
C ALA A 72 -0.58 -1.73 11.91
N ALA A 73 -1.76 -1.92 12.48
CA ALA A 73 -2.92 -2.40 11.72
C ALA A 73 -3.31 -1.43 10.59
N ASP A 74 -3.84 -2.00 9.49
CA ASP A 74 -4.25 -1.22 8.31
C ASP A 74 -5.55 -0.42 8.52
N HIS A 75 -6.25 -0.63 9.60
CA HIS A 75 -7.42 0.14 10.01
C HIS A 75 -7.51 0.23 11.52
N ALA A 76 -8.00 1.34 12.02
CA ALA A 76 -8.32 1.49 13.43
C ALA A 76 -9.69 0.87 13.72
N GLY A 77 -9.72 -0.12 14.57
CA GLY A 77 -10.95 -0.77 15.03
C GLY A 77 -10.63 -1.81 16.09
N PRO A 78 -11.61 -2.23 16.90
CA PRO A 78 -11.36 -3.13 18.02
C PRO A 78 -10.84 -4.52 17.60
N ASN A 79 -11.00 -4.87 16.32
CA ASN A 79 -10.55 -6.14 15.75
C ASN A 79 -9.49 -5.94 14.65
N ALA A 80 -8.81 -4.80 14.63
CA ALA A 80 -7.75 -4.55 13.67
C ALA A 80 -6.58 -5.51 13.92
N ALA A 81 -6.29 -6.37 12.95
CA ALA A 81 -5.16 -7.29 13.02
C ALA A 81 -3.85 -6.54 12.80
N THR A 82 -2.88 -6.78 13.67
CA THR A 82 -1.49 -6.36 13.44
C THR A 82 -0.85 -7.25 12.40
N CYS A 83 0.07 -6.69 11.62
CA CYS A 83 0.88 -7.43 10.67
C CYS A 83 2.27 -7.72 11.26
N PRO A 84 3.01 -8.71 10.75
CA PRO A 84 4.40 -8.92 11.15
C PRO A 84 5.22 -7.64 10.95
N ALA A 85 6.08 -7.35 11.92
CA ALA A 85 7.04 -6.25 11.86
C ALA A 85 7.96 -6.37 10.63
N PHE A 86 8.42 -5.25 10.11
CA PHE A 86 9.41 -5.19 9.03
C PHE A 86 10.87 -5.19 9.53
N ASP A 87 11.09 -5.05 10.83
CA ASP A 87 12.41 -5.10 11.46
C ASP A 87 13.08 -6.50 11.51
N PRO A 88 12.38 -7.65 11.31
CA PRO A 88 13.07 -8.95 11.33
C PRO A 88 14.04 -9.18 10.18
N LEU A 89 14.29 -8.23 9.33
CA LEU A 89 15.44 -8.24 8.42
C LEU A 89 16.79 -8.08 9.15
N ASN A 90 16.75 -7.73 10.43
CA ASN A 90 17.90 -7.81 11.34
C ASN A 90 18.48 -9.22 11.35
N GLY A 91 19.67 -9.40 10.76
CA GLY A 91 20.40 -10.64 10.75
C GLY A 91 20.11 -11.56 9.55
N MET A 92 19.37 -11.12 8.55
CA MET A 92 19.34 -11.82 7.26
C MET A 92 20.59 -11.46 6.45
N ASP A 93 21.37 -12.47 6.05
CA ASP A 93 22.56 -12.26 5.23
C ASP A 93 22.24 -11.49 3.94
N GLY A 94 23.01 -10.44 3.69
CA GLY A 94 22.85 -9.59 2.50
C GLY A 94 21.84 -8.46 2.63
N PHE A 95 21.22 -8.24 3.81
CA PHE A 95 20.38 -7.07 4.04
C PHE A 95 21.21 -5.88 4.54
N PRO A 96 20.86 -4.65 4.09
CA PRO A 96 21.42 -3.44 4.62
C PRO A 96 21.14 -3.30 6.14
N ASN A 97 21.95 -2.50 6.83
CA ASN A 97 21.64 -2.12 8.21
C ASN A 97 20.23 -1.49 8.28
N PRO A 98 19.35 -1.91 9.21
CA PRO A 98 18.01 -1.37 9.39
C PRO A 98 17.94 0.16 9.45
N GLU A 99 18.91 0.81 10.08
CA GLU A 99 19.00 2.27 10.13
C GLU A 99 19.13 2.89 8.73
N SER A 100 19.82 2.22 7.79
CA SER A 100 19.97 2.69 6.41
C SER A 100 18.69 2.53 5.58
N LEU A 101 17.72 1.77 6.09
CA LEU A 101 16.41 1.57 5.45
C LEU A 101 15.36 2.60 5.88
N ARG A 102 15.73 3.55 6.72
CA ARG A 102 14.86 4.64 7.19
C ARG A 102 15.27 5.98 6.57
N PRO A 103 14.29 6.85 6.30
CA PRO A 103 12.86 6.66 6.44
C PRO A 103 12.31 5.61 5.47
N ALA A 104 11.24 4.94 5.87
CA ALA A 104 10.57 3.90 5.09
C ALA A 104 9.09 4.24 4.90
N PHE A 105 8.47 3.65 3.89
CA PHE A 105 7.03 3.76 3.69
C PHE A 105 6.38 2.39 3.58
N GLN A 106 5.07 2.35 3.83
CA GLN A 106 4.25 1.16 3.68
C GLN A 106 3.15 1.42 2.65
N ILE A 107 3.07 0.57 1.62
CA ILE A 107 1.94 0.56 0.69
C ILE A 107 0.75 -0.14 1.35
N ARG A 108 -0.40 0.50 1.29
CA ARG A 108 -1.65 -0.02 1.84
C ARG A 108 -2.82 0.26 0.91
N GLN A 109 -3.92 -0.48 1.09
CA GLN A 109 -5.20 -0.19 0.44
C GLN A 109 -5.13 -0.10 -1.09
N MET A 110 -4.36 -1.00 -1.72
CA MET A 110 -4.31 -1.12 -3.18
C MET A 110 -5.53 -1.84 -3.72
N GLY A 111 -6.32 -1.19 -4.57
CA GLY A 111 -7.52 -1.77 -5.17
C GLY A 111 -7.71 -1.35 -6.62
N THR A 112 -8.21 -2.27 -7.45
CA THR A 112 -8.55 -2.01 -8.86
C THR A 112 -9.90 -2.65 -9.16
N LEU A 113 -10.81 -1.89 -9.78
CA LEU A 113 -12.10 -2.40 -10.25
C LEU A 113 -11.89 -3.60 -11.17
N GLU A 114 -12.74 -4.61 -11.06
CA GLU A 114 -12.56 -5.89 -11.74
C GLU A 114 -12.37 -5.75 -13.26
N GLN A 115 -13.21 -4.96 -13.91
CA GLN A 115 -13.13 -4.71 -15.34
C GLN A 115 -11.86 -3.95 -15.78
N TRP A 116 -11.09 -3.40 -14.83
CA TRP A 116 -9.84 -2.67 -15.05
C TRP A 116 -8.59 -3.43 -14.61
N ARG A 117 -8.76 -4.64 -14.08
CA ARG A 117 -7.63 -5.52 -13.73
C ARG A 117 -6.84 -5.92 -14.98
N ARG A 118 -5.55 -6.19 -14.80
CA ARG A 118 -4.61 -6.59 -15.88
C ARG A 118 -4.47 -5.58 -17.03
N LYS A 119 -4.89 -4.32 -16.81
CA LYS A 119 -4.72 -3.21 -17.75
C LYS A 119 -3.64 -2.21 -17.32
N GLY A 120 -2.77 -2.57 -16.36
CA GLY A 120 -1.68 -1.72 -15.89
C GLY A 120 -2.06 -0.68 -14.83
N CYS A 121 -3.35 -0.51 -14.49
CA CYS A 121 -3.80 0.55 -13.57
C CYS A 121 -3.17 0.44 -12.17
N ALA A 122 -3.04 -0.77 -11.62
CA ALA A 122 -2.38 -0.97 -10.33
C ALA A 122 -0.89 -0.60 -10.37
N GLY A 123 -0.21 -0.87 -11.50
CA GLY A 123 1.19 -0.47 -11.71
C GLY A 123 1.34 1.04 -11.73
N ASP A 124 0.44 1.75 -12.42
CA ASP A 124 0.46 3.22 -12.44
C ASP A 124 0.23 3.81 -11.04
N VAL A 125 -0.72 3.25 -10.25
CA VAL A 125 -0.94 3.65 -8.86
C VAL A 125 0.32 3.43 -8.02
N LEU A 126 0.89 2.22 -8.06
CA LEU A 126 2.07 1.87 -7.27
C LEU A 126 3.27 2.76 -7.60
N THR A 127 3.52 3.04 -8.88
CA THR A 127 4.59 3.95 -9.32
C THR A 127 4.40 5.37 -8.74
N GLN A 128 3.16 5.89 -8.72
CA GLN A 128 2.90 7.20 -8.14
C GLN A 128 3.10 7.21 -6.61
N LEU A 129 2.75 6.13 -5.92
CA LEU A 129 2.96 6.01 -4.48
C LEU A 129 4.45 5.91 -4.13
N GLU A 130 5.22 5.08 -4.83
CA GLU A 130 6.67 4.95 -4.65
C GLU A 130 7.37 6.29 -4.87
N ARG A 131 7.02 6.97 -5.98
CA ARG A 131 7.55 8.29 -6.30
C ARG A 131 7.17 9.33 -5.24
N GLY A 132 5.90 9.37 -4.82
CA GLY A 132 5.43 10.28 -3.79
C GLY A 132 6.14 10.07 -2.45
N ALA A 133 6.30 8.82 -2.01
CA ALA A 133 7.01 8.49 -0.78
C ALA A 133 8.49 8.93 -0.82
N SER A 134 9.15 8.76 -1.98
CA SER A 134 10.52 9.24 -2.18
C SER A 134 10.62 10.77 -2.16
N GLU A 135 9.72 11.46 -2.90
CA GLU A 135 9.77 12.93 -3.03
C GLU A 135 9.33 13.64 -1.74
N VAL A 136 8.31 13.14 -1.03
CA VAL A 136 7.74 13.80 0.14
C VAL A 136 8.54 13.50 1.41
N TRP A 137 8.98 12.24 1.56
CA TRP A 137 9.60 11.76 2.81
C TRP A 137 11.06 11.35 2.67
N GLY A 138 11.61 11.31 1.44
CA GLY A 138 12.97 10.83 1.21
C GLY A 138 13.15 9.36 1.53
N CYS A 139 12.11 8.54 1.37
CA CYS A 139 12.13 7.15 1.80
C CYS A 139 13.16 6.31 1.04
N ALA A 140 13.95 5.54 1.81
CA ALA A 140 14.97 4.63 1.30
C ALA A 140 14.44 3.22 1.03
N SER A 141 13.31 2.85 1.64
CA SER A 141 12.72 1.52 1.49
C SER A 141 11.19 1.57 1.49
N GLY A 142 10.58 0.63 0.79
CA GLY A 142 9.15 0.39 0.77
C GLY A 142 8.81 -1.00 1.29
N TRP A 143 7.65 -1.12 1.93
CA TRP A 143 7.15 -2.31 2.60
C TRP A 143 5.67 -2.50 2.29
N LEU A 144 5.21 -3.74 2.23
CA LEU A 144 3.79 -4.07 2.09
C LEU A 144 3.49 -5.50 2.55
N GLN A 145 2.22 -5.76 2.82
CA GLN A 145 1.67 -7.09 3.01
C GLN A 145 0.85 -7.46 1.77
N ALA A 146 1.34 -8.41 1.00
CA ALA A 146 0.67 -8.87 -0.21
C ALA A 146 -0.22 -10.07 0.06
N ARG A 147 -1.46 -10.05 -0.42
CA ARG A 147 -2.24 -11.29 -0.59
C ARG A 147 -1.48 -12.24 -1.52
N ILE A 148 -1.64 -13.53 -1.32
CA ILE A 148 -0.92 -14.54 -2.10
C ILE A 148 -1.12 -14.37 -3.61
N ASP A 149 -2.34 -14.06 -4.04
CA ASP A 149 -2.68 -13.84 -5.46
C ASP A 149 -2.09 -12.55 -6.06
N ALA A 150 -1.70 -11.58 -5.22
CA ALA A 150 -1.09 -10.33 -5.65
C ALA A 150 0.45 -10.38 -5.71
N ILE A 151 1.10 -11.40 -5.14
CA ILE A 151 2.57 -11.54 -5.13
C ILE A 151 3.19 -11.45 -6.54
N PRO A 152 2.65 -12.13 -7.58
CA PRO A 152 3.23 -12.05 -8.93
C PRO A 152 3.24 -10.61 -9.48
N PHE A 153 2.20 -9.83 -9.21
CA PHE A 153 2.14 -8.42 -9.60
C PHE A 153 3.26 -7.60 -8.94
N TYR A 154 3.39 -7.70 -7.62
CA TYR A 154 4.43 -6.96 -6.90
C TYR A 154 5.84 -7.40 -7.29
N LYS A 155 6.08 -8.71 -7.52
CA LYS A 155 7.37 -9.19 -8.04
C LYS A 155 7.70 -8.58 -9.40
N GLN A 156 6.73 -8.46 -10.30
CA GLN A 156 6.92 -7.79 -11.59
C GLN A 156 7.26 -6.31 -11.43
N MET A 157 6.81 -5.67 -10.36
CA MET A 157 7.14 -4.28 -10.00
C MET A 157 8.45 -4.15 -9.20
N GLY A 158 9.25 -5.22 -9.08
CA GLY A 158 10.55 -5.22 -8.42
C GLY A 158 10.53 -5.46 -6.91
N TRP A 159 9.37 -5.78 -6.34
CA TRP A 159 9.24 -6.11 -4.92
C TRP A 159 9.68 -7.56 -4.63
N LYS A 160 10.26 -7.78 -3.46
CA LYS A 160 10.77 -9.09 -3.01
C LYS A 160 10.02 -9.55 -1.77
N THR A 161 9.72 -10.86 -1.69
CA THR A 161 9.10 -11.46 -0.50
C THR A 161 10.12 -11.70 0.59
N PHE A 162 9.70 -11.63 1.85
CA PHE A 162 10.46 -12.08 3.01
C PHE A 162 9.51 -12.67 4.07
N GLY A 163 10.09 -13.47 4.96
CA GLY A 163 9.32 -14.19 5.98
C GLY A 163 8.42 -15.28 5.40
N GLY A 164 7.58 -15.84 6.25
CA GLY A 164 6.59 -16.85 5.89
C GLY A 164 5.22 -16.27 5.57
N THR A 165 4.31 -17.14 5.15
CA THR A 165 2.88 -16.82 5.02
C THR A 165 2.26 -16.68 6.41
N TYR A 166 1.35 -15.73 6.56
CA TYR A 166 0.56 -15.49 7.77
C TYR A 166 -0.86 -15.09 7.42
N ASP A 167 -1.81 -15.44 8.28
CA ASP A 167 -3.20 -15.06 8.11
C ASP A 167 -3.46 -13.65 8.67
N VAL A 168 -4.15 -12.84 7.89
CA VAL A 168 -4.71 -11.56 8.35
C VAL A 168 -6.19 -11.76 8.58
N ALA A 169 -6.59 -11.74 9.85
CA ALA A 169 -7.95 -12.06 10.29
C ALA A 169 -9.03 -11.33 9.46
N GLY A 170 -9.94 -12.08 8.88
CA GLY A 170 -11.02 -11.57 8.03
C GLY A 170 -10.61 -11.19 6.61
N ILE A 171 -9.33 -11.35 6.24
CA ILE A 171 -8.81 -11.00 4.91
C ILE A 171 -8.15 -12.20 4.22
N GLY A 172 -7.45 -13.07 4.98
CA GLY A 172 -6.79 -14.28 4.49
C GLY A 172 -5.27 -14.17 4.43
N ASP A 173 -4.66 -15.13 3.76
CA ASP A 173 -3.20 -15.34 3.73
C ASP A 173 -2.45 -14.21 3.03
N HIS A 174 -1.38 -13.74 3.69
CA HIS A 174 -0.48 -12.70 3.21
C HIS A 174 0.98 -13.12 3.34
N VAL A 175 1.83 -12.43 2.58
CA VAL A 175 3.29 -12.48 2.68
C VAL A 175 3.82 -11.05 2.71
N SER A 176 4.78 -10.78 3.57
CA SER A 176 5.46 -9.48 3.61
C SER A 176 6.39 -9.31 2.43
N MET A 177 6.44 -8.11 1.89
CA MET A 177 7.32 -7.76 0.77
C MET A 177 8.01 -6.42 1.02
N TYR A 178 9.18 -6.26 0.39
CA TYR A 178 9.99 -5.05 0.47
C TYR A 178 10.56 -4.66 -0.90
N LYS A 179 10.93 -3.39 -1.02
CA LYS A 179 11.68 -2.86 -2.16
C LYS A 179 12.64 -1.78 -1.66
N PHE A 180 13.88 -1.82 -2.16
CA PHE A 180 14.90 -0.78 -2.02
C PHE A 180 15.18 -0.23 -3.41
N GLU A 181 15.71 0.98 -3.50
CA GLU A 181 16.00 1.65 -4.76
C GLU A 181 14.74 1.98 -5.57
N PHE A 182 14.31 3.20 -5.47
CA PHE A 182 13.24 3.76 -6.29
C PHE A 182 13.90 4.57 -7.40
N SER A 183 13.73 4.13 -8.66
CA SER A 183 14.22 4.87 -9.82
C SER A 183 13.61 6.27 -9.82
N ASN A 184 14.45 7.28 -9.78
CA ASN A 184 14.08 8.68 -9.94
C ASN A 184 13.55 8.94 -11.37
#